data_5d09bdaadb0a14d360c7c2928a816b03
#
_entry.id   5d09bdaadb0a14d360c7c2928a816b03
#
_cell.length_a   1.000
_cell.length_b   1.000
_cell.length_c   1.000
_cell.angle_alpha   90.00
_cell.angle_beta   90.00
_cell.angle_gamma   90.00
#
_symmetry.space_group_name_H-M   'P 1'
#
loop_
_entity.id
_entity.type
_entity.pdbx_description
1 polymer ?
#
loop_
_entity_poly.entity_id
_entity_poly.type
_entity_poly.pdbx_seq_one_letter_code
_entity_poly.pdbx_strand_id
1 'polypeptide(L)'
;MRTNILFILAVLLVLSCSNSNAGKGKSSDTAVEDPVIGLYGLEVVAEYPHDVTSYTQGLFFQDGQMYESTGLNGKSTFRKVDMATGKPLYRLDFDEKYFIEGSVIFGDNLYVLTWDTNMAFVYDAKTFSYKYAYNYPREGWGITTDGNSLIASDGSSFLYFMDADMKLEKKIQVTVDSKPLRWLNELEYIDGKIWANVYTYDEIVIIDPSNGKVEGVIDCTGLLPDELRTYDTDVLNGIAYNPEDGKIYLTGKNWPKLYEVKLVEKK
;
A
#
# COMPACT_ATOMS: atom_id res chain seq x y z
N MET A 1 15.59 20.47 -7.85
CA MET A 1 16.52 19.75 -6.97
C MET A 1 15.69 19.20 -5.82
N ARG A 2 15.23 17.98 -5.93
CA ARG A 2 14.58 17.26 -4.81
C ARG A 2 15.70 16.65 -3.99
N THR A 3 15.81 17.04 -2.75
CA THR A 3 16.79 16.49 -1.81
C THR A 3 16.23 15.14 -1.36
N ASN A 4 16.81 14.06 -1.85
CA ASN A 4 16.56 12.72 -1.33
C ASN A 4 17.05 12.70 0.12
N ILE A 5 16.15 12.89 1.07
CA ILE A 5 16.45 12.64 2.47
C ILE A 5 16.13 11.17 2.70
N LEU A 6 17.15 10.34 2.54
CA LEU A 6 17.14 8.98 3.04
C LEU A 6 16.81 9.07 4.54
N PHE A 7 15.67 8.57 4.96
CA PHE A 7 15.40 8.31 6.37
C PHE A 7 16.22 7.09 6.78
N ILE A 8 17.56 7.25 6.74
CA ILE A 8 18.45 6.27 7.34
C ILE A 8 18.12 6.28 8.82
N LEU A 9 17.54 5.18 9.29
CA LEU A 9 17.46 4.86 10.70
C LEU A 9 18.89 4.87 11.25
N ALA A 10 19.31 6.02 11.81
CA ALA A 10 20.56 6.09 12.54
C ALA A 10 20.37 5.28 13.83
N VAL A 11 20.75 4.03 13.79
CA VAL A 11 20.88 3.19 14.99
C VAL A 11 22.02 3.76 15.81
N LEU A 12 21.71 4.66 16.73
CA LEU A 12 22.62 5.09 17.78
C LEU A 12 22.73 3.96 18.80
N LEU A 13 23.77 3.17 18.67
CA LEU A 13 24.24 2.26 19.73
C LEU A 13 24.65 3.12 20.94
N VAL A 14 23.72 3.30 21.88
CA VAL A 14 24.05 3.85 23.20
C VAL A 14 24.49 2.69 24.09
N LEU A 15 25.78 2.51 24.20
CA LEU A 15 26.37 1.70 25.26
C LEU A 15 26.12 2.41 26.60
N SER A 16 25.09 1.99 27.32
CA SER A 16 24.86 2.41 28.72
C SER A 16 25.49 1.41 29.67
N CYS A 17 26.62 1.78 30.21
CA CYS A 17 27.13 1.16 31.45
C CYS A 17 26.34 1.77 32.61
N SER A 18 25.56 0.96 33.32
CA SER A 18 25.00 1.34 34.61
C SER A 18 25.36 0.34 35.65
N ASN A 19 25.91 0.87 36.74
CA ASN A 19 26.22 0.14 37.93
C ASN A 19 25.20 0.41 39.04
N SER A 20 24.76 -0.69 39.64
CA SER A 20 24.36 -0.99 41.02
C SER A 20 23.14 -0.41 41.72
N ASN A 21 22.35 -1.39 42.17
CA ASN A 21 21.72 -1.62 43.52
C ASN A 21 20.54 -0.75 43.98
N ALA A 22 19.35 -1.30 44.08
CA ALA A 22 18.72 -1.87 45.27
C ALA A 22 17.19 -1.97 45.12
N GLY A 23 16.62 -3.13 45.51
CA GLY A 23 15.29 -3.17 46.16
C GLY A 23 14.09 -3.63 45.37
N LYS A 24 13.84 -4.94 45.38
CA LYS A 24 12.56 -5.68 45.43
C LYS A 24 11.28 -5.04 44.88
N GLY A 25 10.84 -5.60 43.78
CA GLY A 25 9.46 -5.55 43.30
C GLY A 25 9.41 -6.34 41.98
N LYS A 26 9.11 -7.64 42.03
CA LYS A 26 8.88 -8.44 40.83
C LYS A 26 7.53 -8.02 40.21
N SER A 27 7.53 -7.12 39.26
CA SER A 27 6.58 -7.13 38.19
C SER A 27 7.33 -7.71 36.96
N SER A 28 6.88 -8.86 36.50
CA SER A 28 7.38 -9.46 35.27
C SER A 28 6.70 -8.75 34.08
N ASP A 29 7.06 -7.50 33.88
CA ASP A 29 6.88 -6.88 32.57
C ASP A 29 8.02 -7.43 31.69
N THR A 30 7.72 -8.51 30.98
CA THR A 30 8.50 -8.89 29.81
C THR A 30 8.31 -7.77 28.81
N ALA A 31 9.27 -6.82 28.77
CA ALA A 31 9.37 -5.90 27.66
C ALA A 31 9.43 -6.77 26.39
N VAL A 32 8.39 -6.74 25.59
CA VAL A 32 8.40 -7.34 24.25
C VAL A 32 9.38 -6.50 23.47
N GLU A 33 10.57 -7.03 23.21
CA GLU A 33 11.56 -6.37 22.37
C GLU A 33 10.91 -6.07 21.01
N ASP A 34 11.14 -4.89 20.47
CA ASP A 34 10.67 -4.58 19.12
C ASP A 34 11.36 -5.54 18.14
N PRO A 35 10.65 -6.05 17.12
CA PRO A 35 11.23 -6.96 16.14
C PRO A 35 12.43 -6.29 15.44
N VAL A 36 13.43 -7.08 15.11
CA VAL A 36 14.50 -6.61 14.23
C VAL A 36 13.88 -6.34 12.85
N ILE A 37 13.96 -5.10 12.38
CA ILE A 37 13.39 -4.70 11.11
C ILE A 37 14.27 -5.24 9.98
N GLY A 38 13.70 -6.09 9.11
CA GLY A 38 14.35 -6.58 7.89
C GLY A 38 14.53 -5.44 6.89
N LEU A 39 15.72 -5.34 6.30
CA LEU A 39 15.97 -4.38 5.22
C LEU A 39 16.09 -5.13 3.89
N TYR A 40 15.30 -4.71 2.93
CA TYR A 40 15.23 -5.36 1.62
C TYR A 40 15.54 -4.35 0.50
N GLY A 41 16.17 -4.83 -0.56
CA GLY A 41 16.21 -4.22 -1.86
C GLY A 41 15.37 -5.00 -2.85
N LEU A 42 15.40 -4.60 -4.11
CA LEU A 42 14.66 -5.23 -5.19
C LEU A 42 15.59 -5.78 -6.26
N GLU A 43 15.24 -6.95 -6.77
CA GLU A 43 15.70 -7.48 -8.05
C GLU A 43 14.56 -7.37 -9.05
N VAL A 44 14.75 -6.63 -10.14
CA VAL A 44 13.80 -6.56 -11.25
C VAL A 44 13.90 -7.84 -12.07
N VAL A 45 12.82 -8.61 -12.11
CA VAL A 45 12.74 -9.88 -12.85
C VAL A 45 12.25 -9.65 -14.27
N ALA A 46 11.23 -8.77 -14.43
CA ALA A 46 10.67 -8.41 -15.71
C ALA A 46 10.06 -7.00 -15.68
N GLU A 47 9.90 -6.41 -16.85
CA GLU A 47 9.27 -5.12 -17.04
C GLU A 47 8.08 -5.27 -18.00
N TYR A 48 6.98 -4.61 -17.67
CA TYR A 48 5.77 -4.58 -18.48
C TYR A 48 5.41 -3.13 -18.83
N PRO A 49 4.73 -2.90 -19.96
CA PRO A 49 4.18 -1.57 -20.25
C PRO A 49 3.17 -1.15 -19.18
N HIS A 50 3.19 0.12 -18.81
CA HIS A 50 2.16 0.72 -17.97
C HIS A 50 1.67 2.03 -18.60
N ASP A 51 0.40 2.35 -18.44
CA ASP A 51 -0.22 3.53 -19.04
C ASP A 51 0.23 4.80 -18.31
N VAL A 52 1.02 5.63 -18.97
CA VAL A 52 1.51 6.91 -18.42
C VAL A 52 0.42 7.90 -18.01
N THR A 53 -0.84 7.64 -18.37
CA THR A 53 -1.99 8.42 -17.92
C THR A 53 -2.63 7.86 -16.65
N SER A 54 -2.14 6.73 -16.15
CA SER A 54 -2.58 6.11 -14.90
C SER A 54 -1.96 6.81 -13.70
N TYR A 55 -2.74 7.65 -13.02
CA TYR A 55 -2.39 8.16 -11.70
C TYR A 55 -2.77 7.12 -10.65
N THR A 56 -1.95 6.07 -10.55
CA THR A 56 -2.24 4.83 -9.79
C THR A 56 -2.50 5.10 -8.33
N GLN A 57 -3.65 4.62 -7.84
CA GLN A 57 -4.09 4.74 -6.45
C GLN A 57 -4.44 3.40 -5.81
N GLY A 58 -4.68 2.37 -6.60
CA GLY A 58 -4.85 1.00 -6.15
C GLY A 58 -4.48 0.04 -7.28
N LEU A 59 -3.81 -1.05 -6.91
CA LEU A 59 -3.33 -2.07 -7.84
C LEU A 59 -3.46 -3.44 -7.17
N PHE A 60 -4.09 -4.42 -7.82
CA PHE A 60 -4.23 -5.75 -7.24
C PHE A 60 -4.45 -6.83 -8.29
N PHE A 61 -4.23 -8.09 -7.91
CA PHE A 61 -4.65 -9.25 -8.69
C PHE A 61 -5.90 -9.91 -8.10
N GLN A 62 -6.77 -10.36 -8.98
CA GLN A 62 -7.88 -11.26 -8.66
C GLN A 62 -8.04 -12.27 -9.78
N ASP A 63 -8.01 -13.58 -9.45
CA ASP A 63 -8.18 -14.68 -10.42
C ASP A 63 -7.24 -14.53 -11.65
N GLY A 64 -5.94 -14.27 -11.39
CA GLY A 64 -4.91 -14.11 -12.43
C GLY A 64 -5.03 -12.85 -13.29
N GLN A 65 -5.96 -11.95 -12.98
CA GLN A 65 -6.20 -10.70 -13.68
C GLN A 65 -5.78 -9.50 -12.85
N MET A 66 -5.02 -8.57 -13.45
CA MET A 66 -4.65 -7.30 -12.83
C MET A 66 -5.77 -6.26 -12.95
N TYR A 67 -6.01 -5.57 -11.86
CA TYR A 67 -6.93 -4.42 -11.75
C TYR A 67 -6.20 -3.20 -11.22
N GLU A 68 -6.65 -2.03 -11.65
CA GLU A 68 -6.05 -0.75 -11.27
C GLU A 68 -7.15 0.30 -11.07
N SER A 69 -7.07 1.06 -9.97
CA SER A 69 -7.81 2.31 -9.82
C SER A 69 -6.88 3.50 -9.94
N THR A 70 -7.36 4.56 -10.63
CA THR A 70 -6.56 5.75 -10.91
C THR A 70 -7.27 7.01 -10.45
N GLY A 71 -6.52 7.95 -9.88
CA GLY A 71 -7.02 9.24 -9.40
C GLY A 71 -7.08 10.33 -10.47
N LEU A 72 -7.21 11.53 -10.00
CA LEU A 72 -7.40 12.82 -10.65
C LEU A 72 -8.86 13.13 -11.06
N ASN A 73 -9.37 14.27 -10.56
CA ASN A 73 -10.71 14.74 -10.90
C ASN A 73 -10.89 14.85 -12.43
N GLY A 74 -11.99 14.31 -12.94
CA GLY A 74 -12.29 14.26 -14.37
C GLY A 74 -11.47 13.25 -15.18
N LYS A 75 -10.58 12.47 -14.51
CA LYS A 75 -9.77 11.42 -15.16
C LYS A 75 -9.78 10.09 -14.41
N SER A 76 -10.39 10.06 -13.22
CA SER A 76 -10.46 8.89 -12.35
C SER A 76 -11.13 7.70 -13.01
N THR A 77 -10.51 6.52 -12.91
CA THR A 77 -11.02 5.29 -13.50
C THR A 77 -10.76 4.08 -12.62
N PHE A 78 -11.56 3.02 -12.83
CA PHE A 78 -11.21 1.66 -12.44
C PHE A 78 -11.03 0.83 -13.71
N ARG A 79 -10.00 -0.02 -13.75
CA ARG A 79 -9.58 -0.72 -14.97
C ARG A 79 -9.30 -2.20 -14.70
N LYS A 80 -9.63 -3.02 -15.69
CA LYS A 80 -9.05 -4.35 -15.89
C LYS A 80 -7.91 -4.20 -16.88
N VAL A 81 -6.68 -4.56 -16.53
CA VAL A 81 -5.48 -4.23 -17.30
C VAL A 81 -4.97 -5.44 -18.08
N ASP A 82 -4.65 -5.25 -19.35
CA ASP A 82 -3.82 -6.19 -20.13
C ASP A 82 -2.35 -5.93 -19.83
N MET A 83 -1.71 -6.83 -19.12
CA MET A 83 -0.31 -6.71 -18.74
C MET A 83 0.66 -6.66 -19.92
N ALA A 84 0.32 -7.31 -21.04
CA ALA A 84 1.20 -7.34 -22.22
C ALA A 84 1.30 -5.96 -22.90
N THR A 85 0.25 -5.14 -22.78
CA THR A 85 0.18 -3.85 -23.47
C THR A 85 0.06 -2.65 -22.52
N GLY A 86 -0.21 -2.87 -21.23
CA GLY A 86 -0.52 -1.82 -20.25
C GLY A 86 -1.87 -1.13 -20.48
N LYS A 87 -2.69 -1.62 -21.42
CA LYS A 87 -3.96 -0.99 -21.80
C LYS A 87 -5.15 -1.61 -21.07
N PRO A 88 -6.22 -0.83 -20.84
CA PRO A 88 -7.41 -1.38 -20.22
C PRO A 88 -8.16 -2.34 -21.18
N LEU A 89 -8.43 -3.57 -20.69
CA LEU A 89 -9.39 -4.51 -21.28
C LEU A 89 -10.83 -4.09 -20.95
N TYR A 90 -11.01 -3.45 -19.80
CA TYR A 90 -12.25 -2.85 -19.32
C TYR A 90 -11.92 -1.56 -18.60
N ARG A 91 -12.82 -0.58 -18.69
CA ARG A 91 -12.68 0.72 -18.03
C ARG A 91 -14.03 1.18 -17.51
N LEU A 92 -14.06 1.59 -16.25
CA LEU A 92 -15.14 2.31 -15.61
C LEU A 92 -14.68 3.74 -15.34
N ASP A 93 -15.38 4.72 -15.89
CA ASP A 93 -15.12 6.14 -15.65
C ASP A 93 -15.98 6.66 -14.50
N PHE A 94 -15.44 7.58 -13.72
CA PHE A 94 -16.15 8.22 -12.61
C PHE A 94 -16.49 9.68 -12.96
N ASP A 95 -17.54 10.19 -12.31
CA ASP A 95 -17.94 11.60 -12.41
C ASP A 95 -16.75 12.51 -12.02
N GLU A 96 -16.58 13.63 -12.71
CA GLU A 96 -15.45 14.56 -12.56
C GLU A 96 -15.23 15.11 -11.15
N LYS A 97 -16.28 15.10 -10.33
CA LYS A 97 -16.19 15.53 -8.93
C LYS A 97 -15.46 14.54 -8.02
N TYR A 98 -15.29 13.27 -8.46
CA TYR A 98 -14.65 12.25 -7.63
C TYR A 98 -13.17 12.11 -7.99
N PHE A 99 -12.33 12.17 -6.98
CA PHE A 99 -10.98 11.67 -7.05
C PHE A 99 -10.99 10.26 -6.49
N ILE A 100 -10.77 9.26 -7.37
CA ILE A 100 -10.76 7.86 -6.98
C ILE A 100 -9.41 7.49 -6.36
N GLU A 101 -9.48 6.67 -5.35
CA GLU A 101 -8.36 6.15 -4.58
C GLU A 101 -8.28 4.62 -4.69
N GLY A 102 -7.82 3.95 -3.65
CA GLY A 102 -7.68 2.50 -3.62
C GLY A 102 -8.96 1.75 -3.94
N SER A 103 -8.79 0.54 -4.46
CA SER A 103 -9.89 -0.39 -4.76
C SER A 103 -9.48 -1.82 -4.47
N VAL A 104 -10.47 -2.66 -4.13
CA VAL A 104 -10.27 -4.10 -3.88
C VAL A 104 -11.54 -4.87 -4.16
N ILE A 105 -11.41 -6.13 -4.60
CA ILE A 105 -12.51 -7.09 -4.65
C ILE A 105 -12.53 -7.89 -3.34
N PHE A 106 -13.67 -7.87 -2.65
CA PHE A 106 -13.91 -8.65 -1.44
C PHE A 106 -15.27 -9.34 -1.52
N GLY A 107 -15.26 -10.66 -1.55
CA GLY A 107 -16.44 -11.46 -1.86
C GLY A 107 -16.99 -11.15 -3.27
N ASP A 108 -18.29 -10.90 -3.38
CA ASP A 108 -18.95 -10.55 -4.64
C ASP A 108 -19.00 -9.04 -4.92
N ASN A 109 -18.16 -8.26 -4.23
CA ASN A 109 -18.17 -6.80 -4.33
C ASN A 109 -16.78 -6.25 -4.68
N LEU A 110 -16.78 -5.25 -5.57
CA LEU A 110 -15.67 -4.34 -5.78
C LEU A 110 -15.92 -3.08 -4.95
N TYR A 111 -15.00 -2.76 -4.06
CA TYR A 111 -15.00 -1.54 -3.25
C TYR A 111 -14.03 -0.53 -3.86
N VAL A 112 -14.46 0.72 -3.96
CA VAL A 112 -13.66 1.81 -4.54
C VAL A 112 -13.78 3.02 -3.64
N LEU A 113 -12.65 3.48 -3.08
CA LEU A 113 -12.59 4.64 -2.20
C LEU A 113 -12.49 5.95 -2.98
N THR A 114 -12.90 7.04 -2.34
CA THR A 114 -12.67 8.41 -2.82
C THR A 114 -11.80 9.17 -1.82
N TRP A 115 -11.03 10.14 -2.30
CA TRP A 115 -10.15 10.94 -1.45
C TRP A 115 -10.96 11.82 -0.47
N ASP A 116 -11.53 12.92 -0.93
CA ASP A 116 -12.09 14.01 -0.11
C ASP A 116 -13.62 14.07 -0.10
N THR A 117 -14.26 13.31 -0.97
CA THR A 117 -15.73 13.24 -1.02
C THR A 117 -16.34 12.29 0.00
N ASN A 118 -15.50 11.58 0.77
CA ASN A 118 -15.90 10.70 1.87
C ASN A 118 -16.91 9.61 1.47
N MET A 119 -16.70 9.03 0.29
CA MET A 119 -17.53 7.96 -0.25
C MET A 119 -16.72 6.69 -0.48
N ALA A 120 -17.37 5.55 -0.31
CA ALA A 120 -16.91 4.26 -0.80
C ALA A 120 -17.98 3.67 -1.71
N PHE A 121 -17.67 3.52 -2.97
CA PHE A 121 -18.56 2.92 -3.95
C PHE A 121 -18.47 1.41 -3.91
N VAL A 122 -19.59 0.75 -4.12
CA VAL A 122 -19.68 -0.71 -4.22
C VAL A 122 -20.30 -1.09 -5.55
N TYR A 123 -19.56 -1.93 -6.27
CA TYR A 123 -19.96 -2.51 -7.54
C TYR A 123 -20.02 -4.03 -7.42
N ASP A 124 -20.76 -4.66 -8.34
CA ASP A 124 -20.68 -6.11 -8.50
C ASP A 124 -19.32 -6.51 -9.05
N ALA A 125 -18.62 -7.45 -8.41
CA ALA A 125 -17.24 -7.82 -8.76
C ALA A 125 -17.09 -8.46 -10.15
N LYS A 126 -18.17 -9.04 -10.73
CA LYS A 126 -18.14 -9.74 -12.02
C LYS A 126 -18.55 -8.84 -13.18
N THR A 127 -19.59 -8.04 -12.94
CA THR A 127 -20.19 -7.20 -13.98
C THR A 127 -19.76 -5.75 -13.93
N PHE A 128 -19.16 -5.32 -12.82
CA PHE A 128 -18.82 -3.93 -12.48
C PHE A 128 -20.02 -2.99 -12.54
N SER A 129 -21.23 -3.54 -12.34
CA SER A 129 -22.46 -2.75 -12.22
C SER A 129 -22.52 -2.10 -10.86
N TYR A 130 -22.84 -0.81 -10.81
CA TYR A 130 -23.03 -0.09 -9.55
C TYR A 130 -24.12 -0.74 -8.70
N LYS A 131 -23.84 -0.95 -7.41
CA LYS A 131 -24.79 -1.46 -6.42
C LYS A 131 -25.26 -0.33 -5.50
N TYR A 132 -24.36 0.27 -4.76
CA TYR A 132 -24.61 1.32 -3.77
C TYR A 132 -23.32 2.00 -3.35
N ALA A 133 -23.41 2.97 -2.46
CA ALA A 133 -22.25 3.59 -1.84
C ALA A 133 -22.46 3.76 -0.33
N TYR A 134 -21.36 3.71 0.40
CA TYR A 134 -21.32 4.05 1.81
C TYR A 134 -20.81 5.47 2.01
N ASN A 135 -21.28 6.13 3.07
CA ASN A 135 -20.58 7.29 3.60
C ASN A 135 -19.33 6.79 4.34
N TYR A 136 -18.17 7.17 3.86
CA TYR A 136 -16.86 6.77 4.39
C TYR A 136 -16.27 7.95 5.17
N PRO A 137 -16.29 7.96 6.52
CA PRO A 137 -16.10 9.18 7.33
C PRO A 137 -14.61 9.58 7.48
N ARG A 138 -13.81 9.35 6.45
CA ARG A 138 -12.39 9.74 6.36
C ARG A 138 -11.95 9.86 4.90
N GLU A 139 -10.78 10.39 4.65
CA GLU A 139 -10.14 10.27 3.34
C GLU A 139 -9.90 8.78 3.02
N GLY A 140 -10.23 8.37 1.81
CA GLY A 140 -9.80 7.08 1.30
C GLY A 140 -8.43 7.22 0.68
N TRP A 141 -7.50 6.32 1.01
CA TRP A 141 -6.21 6.19 0.35
C TRP A 141 -6.07 4.77 -0.21
N GLY A 142 -5.29 3.89 0.41
CA GLY A 142 -5.23 2.49 0.00
C GLY A 142 -6.33 1.63 0.62
N ILE A 143 -6.64 0.51 -0.03
CA ILE A 143 -7.51 -0.55 0.50
C ILE A 143 -7.08 -1.91 -0.03
N THR A 144 -7.01 -2.90 0.85
CA THR A 144 -6.78 -4.31 0.53
C THR A 144 -7.68 -5.22 1.38
N THR A 145 -7.49 -6.52 1.31
CA THR A 145 -8.22 -7.49 2.14
C THR A 145 -7.32 -8.64 2.57
N ASP A 146 -7.54 -9.14 3.79
CA ASP A 146 -6.95 -10.39 4.29
C ASP A 146 -7.85 -11.62 4.04
N GLY A 147 -8.93 -11.44 3.26
CA GLY A 147 -9.94 -12.45 2.99
C GLY A 147 -11.06 -12.53 4.05
N ASN A 148 -10.91 -11.84 5.19
CA ASN A 148 -11.90 -11.77 6.26
C ASN A 148 -12.40 -10.35 6.49
N SER A 149 -11.53 -9.35 6.32
CA SER A 149 -11.81 -7.93 6.53
C SER A 149 -11.30 -7.11 5.35
N LEU A 150 -11.91 -5.96 5.12
CA LEU A 150 -11.34 -4.86 4.35
C LEU A 150 -10.34 -4.11 5.23
N ILE A 151 -9.17 -3.78 4.68
CA ILE A 151 -8.10 -3.07 5.40
C ILE A 151 -7.78 -1.81 4.63
N ALA A 152 -7.95 -0.63 5.25
CA ALA A 152 -7.75 0.64 4.57
C ALA A 152 -6.81 1.60 5.30
N SER A 153 -6.16 2.47 4.54
CA SER A 153 -5.35 3.60 4.97
C SER A 153 -6.05 4.94 4.71
N ASP A 154 -5.58 6.00 5.36
CA ASP A 154 -6.06 7.38 5.20
C ASP A 154 -4.91 8.41 5.28
N GLY A 155 -3.68 8.00 5.00
CA GLY A 155 -2.48 8.83 5.12
C GLY A 155 -2.03 9.10 6.56
N SER A 156 -2.79 8.69 7.56
CA SER A 156 -2.35 8.73 8.97
C SER A 156 -1.42 7.56 9.28
N SER A 157 -1.14 7.37 10.57
CA SER A 157 -0.43 6.18 11.06
C SER A 157 -1.36 5.02 11.41
N PHE A 158 -2.63 5.07 11.04
CA PHE A 158 -3.59 4.03 11.35
C PHE A 158 -3.99 3.23 10.12
N LEU A 159 -4.21 1.92 10.33
CA LEU A 159 -4.91 1.04 9.41
C LEU A 159 -6.26 0.64 10.03
N TYR A 160 -7.30 0.63 9.22
CA TYR A 160 -8.68 0.42 9.62
C TYR A 160 -9.17 -0.90 9.06
N PHE A 161 -9.59 -1.82 9.93
CA PHE A 161 -10.18 -3.10 9.56
C PHE A 161 -11.69 -2.97 9.63
N MET A 162 -12.36 -3.37 8.57
CA MET A 162 -13.81 -3.20 8.40
C MET A 162 -14.44 -4.49 7.87
N ASP A 163 -15.70 -4.72 8.21
CA ASP A 163 -16.50 -5.78 7.60
C ASP A 163 -16.96 -5.41 6.16
N ALA A 164 -17.70 -6.32 5.52
CA ALA A 164 -18.24 -6.11 4.17
C ALA A 164 -19.22 -4.92 4.06
N ASP A 165 -19.81 -4.49 5.18
CA ASP A 165 -20.65 -3.30 5.25
C ASP A 165 -19.86 -2.03 5.57
N MET A 166 -18.52 -2.08 5.46
CA MET A 166 -17.58 -0.99 5.75
C MET A 166 -17.68 -0.47 7.19
N LYS A 167 -18.20 -1.30 8.09
CA LYS A 167 -18.29 -1.00 9.51
C LYS A 167 -16.95 -1.31 10.18
N LEU A 168 -16.42 -0.32 10.91
CA LEU A 168 -15.15 -0.46 11.62
C LEU A 168 -15.22 -1.56 12.68
N GLU A 169 -14.34 -2.55 12.59
CA GLU A 169 -14.18 -3.63 13.58
C GLU A 169 -12.98 -3.35 14.51
N LYS A 170 -11.86 -2.95 13.96
CA LYS A 170 -10.66 -2.56 14.72
C LYS A 170 -9.84 -1.55 13.94
N LYS A 171 -8.96 -0.84 14.63
CA LYS A 171 -7.85 -0.09 14.02
C LYS A 171 -6.56 -0.41 14.74
N ILE A 172 -5.45 -0.41 14.00
CA ILE A 172 -4.11 -0.55 14.55
C ILE A 172 -3.29 0.69 14.21
N GLN A 173 -2.39 1.07 15.10
CA GLN A 173 -1.41 2.11 14.81
C GLN A 173 -0.14 1.47 14.29
N VAL A 174 0.32 1.92 13.12
CA VAL A 174 1.57 1.46 12.53
C VAL A 174 2.73 2.22 13.14
N THR A 175 3.76 1.46 13.57
CA THR A 175 4.93 2.02 14.25
C THR A 175 6.23 1.43 13.72
N VAL A 176 7.28 2.25 13.71
CA VAL A 176 8.68 1.89 13.51
C VAL A 176 9.43 2.31 14.78
N ASP A 177 10.14 1.41 15.44
CA ASP A 177 10.83 1.68 16.72
C ASP A 177 9.92 2.42 17.71
N SER A 178 8.69 1.91 17.87
CA SER A 178 7.66 2.49 18.74
C SER A 178 7.20 3.92 18.38
N LYS A 179 7.60 4.46 17.22
CA LYS A 179 7.17 5.78 16.71
C LYS A 179 6.11 5.60 15.63
N PRO A 180 5.01 6.39 15.65
CA PRO A 180 3.99 6.32 14.62
C PRO A 180 4.55 6.62 13.22
N LEU A 181 4.31 5.70 12.28
CA LEU A 181 4.63 5.88 10.86
C LEU A 181 3.39 6.43 10.12
N ARG A 182 3.52 7.62 9.56
CA ARG A 182 2.46 8.28 8.78
C ARG A 182 2.67 8.09 7.29
N TRP A 183 1.70 8.58 6.52
CA TRP A 183 1.71 8.60 5.06
C TRP A 183 1.55 7.22 4.44
N LEU A 184 0.88 6.29 5.17
CA LEU A 184 0.50 4.99 4.63
C LEU A 184 -0.49 5.20 3.47
N ASN A 185 -0.15 4.68 2.30
CA ASN A 185 -0.93 4.90 1.08
C ASN A 185 -1.45 3.56 0.53
N GLU A 186 -1.11 3.23 -0.69
CA GLU A 186 -1.55 2.01 -1.35
C GLU A 186 -1.13 0.77 -0.55
N LEU A 187 -2.01 -0.22 -0.49
CA LEU A 187 -1.90 -1.38 0.38
C LEU A 187 -2.08 -2.69 -0.39
N GLU A 188 -1.27 -3.70 -0.04
CA GLU A 188 -1.46 -5.06 -0.47
C GLU A 188 -1.27 -6.05 0.68
N TYR A 189 -2.03 -7.15 0.68
CA TYR A 189 -1.92 -8.20 1.70
C TYR A 189 -1.18 -9.40 1.11
N ILE A 190 0.04 -9.65 1.59
CA ILE A 190 0.95 -10.67 1.07
C ILE A 190 1.42 -11.57 2.21
N ASP A 191 1.16 -12.87 2.11
CA ASP A 191 1.68 -13.89 3.03
C ASP A 191 1.47 -13.55 4.53
N GLY A 192 0.27 -13.06 4.86
CA GLY A 192 -0.08 -12.75 6.25
C GLY A 192 0.42 -11.39 6.75
N LYS A 193 0.98 -10.55 5.87
CA LYS A 193 1.48 -9.21 6.19
C LYS A 193 0.81 -8.16 5.33
N ILE A 194 0.71 -6.95 5.86
CA ILE A 194 0.26 -5.78 5.09
C ILE A 194 1.49 -5.07 4.55
N TRP A 195 1.55 -4.92 3.24
CA TRP A 195 2.55 -4.09 2.58
C TRP A 195 1.91 -2.73 2.30
N ALA A 196 2.65 -1.66 2.52
CA ALA A 196 2.14 -0.31 2.34
C ALA A 196 3.18 0.59 1.67
N ASN A 197 2.79 1.31 0.62
CA ASN A 197 3.56 2.43 0.14
C ASN A 197 3.61 3.54 1.21
N VAL A 198 4.78 4.15 1.41
CA VAL A 198 4.91 5.36 2.22
C VAL A 198 4.92 6.56 1.28
N TYR A 199 3.83 7.33 1.26
CA TYR A 199 3.62 8.42 0.30
C TYR A 199 4.77 9.43 0.29
N THR A 200 5.25 9.77 -0.90
CA THR A 200 6.41 10.61 -1.24
C THR A 200 7.78 9.97 -1.03
N TYR A 201 7.85 8.77 -0.46
CA TYR A 201 9.11 8.02 -0.30
C TYR A 201 9.18 6.87 -1.31
N ASP A 202 10.37 6.52 -1.74
CA ASP A 202 10.62 5.32 -2.55
C ASP A 202 10.78 4.10 -1.63
N GLU A 203 9.84 3.94 -0.70
CA GLU A 203 9.85 2.88 0.30
C GLU A 203 8.48 2.20 0.42
N ILE A 204 8.52 0.89 0.66
CA ILE A 204 7.37 0.07 1.04
C ILE A 204 7.69 -0.54 2.40
N VAL A 205 6.71 -0.56 3.30
CA VAL A 205 6.86 -1.18 4.62
C VAL A 205 6.04 -2.45 4.72
N ILE A 206 6.59 -3.44 5.44
CA ILE A 206 5.94 -4.72 5.75
C ILE A 206 5.47 -4.64 7.20
N ILE A 207 4.16 -4.78 7.42
CA ILE A 207 3.49 -4.50 8.69
C ILE A 207 2.85 -5.78 9.22
N ASP A 208 3.03 -6.07 10.51
CA ASP A 208 2.29 -7.12 11.20
C ASP A 208 0.84 -6.65 11.48
N PRO A 209 -0.19 -7.29 10.89
CA PRO A 209 -1.58 -6.89 11.04
C PRO A 209 -2.12 -7.11 12.46
N SER A 210 -1.42 -7.88 13.30
CA SER A 210 -1.86 -8.17 14.67
C SER A 210 -1.60 -7.01 15.63
N ASN A 211 -0.51 -6.25 15.40
CA ASN A 211 -0.01 -5.25 16.34
C ASN A 211 0.41 -3.92 15.71
N GLY A 212 0.53 -3.84 14.36
CA GLY A 212 0.93 -2.65 13.62
C GLY A 212 2.43 -2.37 13.60
N LYS A 213 3.27 -3.27 14.10
CA LYS A 213 4.72 -3.09 14.04
C LYS A 213 5.23 -3.31 12.62
N VAL A 214 6.11 -2.43 12.17
CA VAL A 214 6.86 -2.63 10.93
C VAL A 214 7.95 -3.67 11.19
N GLU A 215 7.94 -4.74 10.40
CA GLU A 215 8.91 -5.83 10.44
C GLU A 215 9.90 -5.79 9.29
N GLY A 216 9.61 -5.01 8.24
CA GLY A 216 10.49 -4.87 7.09
C GLY A 216 10.32 -3.54 6.38
N VAL A 217 11.41 -3.09 5.76
CA VAL A 217 11.44 -1.92 4.87
C VAL A 217 12.07 -2.35 3.55
N ILE A 218 11.38 -2.05 2.46
CA ILE A 218 11.82 -2.32 1.10
C ILE A 218 12.23 -0.99 0.47
N ASP A 219 13.51 -0.87 0.15
CA ASP A 219 14.07 0.28 -0.58
C ASP A 219 13.84 0.08 -2.08
N CYS A 220 12.99 0.92 -2.65
CA CYS A 220 12.65 0.96 -4.07
C CYS A 220 13.38 2.09 -4.81
N THR A 221 14.38 2.72 -4.20
CA THR A 221 15.16 3.80 -4.82
C THR A 221 15.74 3.35 -6.16
N GLY A 222 15.45 4.12 -7.22
CA GLY A 222 15.94 3.83 -8.57
C GLY A 222 15.16 2.74 -9.31
N LEU A 223 14.06 2.21 -8.76
CA LEU A 223 13.21 1.25 -9.47
C LEU A 223 12.73 1.82 -10.81
N LEU A 224 12.28 3.08 -10.84
CA LEU A 224 12.07 3.81 -12.08
C LEU A 224 13.34 4.59 -12.43
N PRO A 225 14.08 4.22 -13.50
CA PRO A 225 15.25 4.95 -13.98
C PRO A 225 14.94 6.40 -14.32
N ASP A 226 15.89 7.31 -14.06
CA ASP A 226 15.70 8.75 -14.29
C ASP A 226 15.40 9.09 -15.76
N GLU A 227 15.98 8.34 -16.70
CA GLU A 227 15.75 8.51 -18.14
C GLU A 227 14.32 8.18 -18.61
N LEU A 228 13.56 7.43 -17.81
CA LEU A 228 12.16 7.13 -18.09
C LEU A 228 11.20 8.13 -17.44
N ARG A 229 11.70 9.03 -16.60
CA ARG A 229 10.89 10.05 -15.95
C ARG A 229 10.51 11.17 -16.91
N THR A 230 9.26 11.61 -16.83
CA THR A 230 8.72 12.75 -17.56
C THR A 230 8.29 13.84 -16.57
N TYR A 231 7.81 14.97 -17.10
CA TYR A 231 7.24 16.04 -16.26
C TYR A 231 6.04 15.56 -15.43
N ASP A 232 5.22 14.64 -15.98
CA ASP A 232 4.01 14.14 -15.33
C ASP A 232 4.28 12.94 -14.41
N THR A 233 5.48 12.36 -14.45
CA THR A 233 5.84 11.22 -13.59
C THR A 233 5.83 11.65 -12.11
N ASP A 234 5.08 10.91 -11.28
CA ASP A 234 4.96 11.20 -9.86
C ASP A 234 5.52 10.04 -9.03
N VAL A 235 5.09 9.87 -7.79
CA VAL A 235 5.69 8.97 -6.81
C VAL A 235 5.40 7.48 -7.07
N LEU A 236 6.22 6.63 -6.46
CA LEU A 236 5.96 5.21 -6.29
C LEU A 236 4.60 5.03 -5.61
N ASN A 237 3.70 4.26 -6.21
CA ASN A 237 2.42 3.88 -5.63
C ASN A 237 1.80 2.75 -6.47
N GLY A 238 1.46 1.66 -5.82
CA GLY A 238 0.88 0.46 -6.43
C GLY A 238 1.72 -0.77 -6.19
N ILE A 239 1.17 -1.69 -5.41
CA ILE A 239 1.71 -3.01 -5.07
C ILE A 239 0.66 -4.03 -5.47
N ALA A 240 1.02 -5.01 -6.28
CA ALA A 240 0.11 -6.11 -6.59
C ALA A 240 0.81 -7.45 -6.38
N TYR A 241 0.11 -8.38 -5.77
CA TYR A 241 0.55 -9.75 -5.55
C TYR A 241 -0.35 -10.72 -6.31
N ASN A 242 0.25 -11.55 -7.15
CA ASN A 242 -0.49 -12.63 -7.79
C ASN A 242 -0.32 -13.92 -6.97
N PRO A 243 -1.35 -14.36 -6.25
CA PRO A 243 -1.25 -15.55 -5.39
C PRO A 243 -1.13 -16.87 -6.18
N GLU A 244 -1.44 -16.88 -7.49
CA GLU A 244 -1.34 -18.08 -8.32
C GLU A 244 0.11 -18.47 -8.61
N ASP A 245 1.01 -17.49 -8.73
CA ASP A 245 2.43 -17.74 -9.07
C ASP A 245 3.42 -17.07 -8.09
N GLY A 246 2.92 -16.39 -7.05
CA GLY A 246 3.72 -15.76 -6.00
C GLY A 246 4.49 -14.52 -6.45
N LYS A 247 4.11 -13.93 -7.58
CA LYS A 247 4.81 -12.77 -8.13
C LYS A 247 4.30 -11.46 -7.55
N ILE A 248 5.25 -10.54 -7.38
CA ILE A 248 5.00 -9.18 -6.87
C ILE A 248 5.28 -8.19 -7.99
N TYR A 249 4.38 -7.23 -8.13
CA TYR A 249 4.47 -6.18 -9.14
C TYR A 249 4.39 -4.81 -8.47
N LEU A 250 5.24 -3.89 -8.93
CA LEU A 250 5.31 -2.52 -8.43
C LEU A 250 5.24 -1.54 -9.59
N THR A 251 4.56 -0.42 -9.35
CA THR A 251 4.51 0.72 -10.28
C THR A 251 4.44 2.05 -9.52
N GLY A 252 4.17 3.14 -10.21
CA GLY A 252 3.95 4.44 -9.63
C GLY A 252 3.01 5.30 -10.47
N LYS A 253 2.63 6.43 -9.91
CA LYS A 253 1.72 7.40 -10.54
C LYS A 253 2.32 7.95 -11.82
N ASN A 254 1.63 7.70 -12.95
CA ASN A 254 2.08 8.08 -14.30
C ASN A 254 3.43 7.45 -14.72
N TRP A 255 3.79 6.31 -14.14
CA TRP A 255 4.99 5.60 -14.56
C TRP A 255 4.74 4.89 -15.92
N PRO A 256 5.78 4.78 -16.78
CA PRO A 256 5.66 4.07 -18.05
C PRO A 256 5.83 2.56 -17.92
N LYS A 257 6.17 2.07 -16.71
CA LYS A 257 6.51 0.67 -16.46
C LYS A 257 5.82 0.13 -15.22
N LEU A 258 5.46 -1.14 -15.31
CA LEU A 258 5.14 -2.03 -14.20
C LEU A 258 6.30 -3.02 -14.08
N TYR A 259 6.82 -3.21 -12.88
CA TYR A 259 7.99 -4.05 -12.61
C TYR A 259 7.58 -5.32 -11.84
N GLU A 260 7.90 -6.49 -12.39
CA GLU A 260 7.90 -7.74 -11.62
C GLU A 260 9.19 -7.80 -10.82
N VAL A 261 9.08 -7.98 -9.50
CA VAL A 261 10.21 -7.88 -8.59
C VAL A 261 10.32 -9.06 -7.64
N LYS A 262 11.53 -9.26 -7.12
CA LYS A 262 11.82 -10.13 -5.97
C LYS A 262 12.51 -9.33 -4.88
N LEU A 263 12.21 -9.67 -3.63
CA LEU A 263 12.94 -9.12 -2.50
C LEU A 263 14.35 -9.71 -2.42
N VAL A 264 15.32 -8.86 -2.13
CA VAL A 264 16.69 -9.22 -1.83
C VAL A 264 17.04 -8.65 -0.46
N GLU A 265 17.38 -9.51 0.49
CA GLU A 265 17.77 -9.06 1.82
C GLU A 265 19.07 -8.25 1.75
N LYS A 266 19.05 -7.06 2.34
CA LYS A 266 20.24 -6.22 2.49
C LYS A 266 21.01 -6.65 3.74
N LYS A 267 22.29 -6.96 3.55
CA LYS A 267 23.20 -7.36 4.63
C LYS A 267 23.69 -6.16 5.42
#